data_de0a1d9a532c27d3c6445ad3422a33ac
#
_entry.id   de0a1d9a532c27d3c6445ad3422a33ac
#
_cell.length_a   1.000
_cell.length_b   1.000
_cell.length_c   1.000
_cell.angle_alpha   90.00
_cell.angle_beta   90.00
_cell.angle_gamma   90.00
#
_symmetry.space_group_name_H-M   'P 1'
#
loop_
_entity.id
_entity.type
_entity.pdbx_description
1 polymer ?
#
loop_
_entity_poly.entity_id
_entity_poly.type
_entity_poly.pdbx_seq_one_letter_code
_entity_poly.pdbx_strand_id
1 'polypeptide(L)'
;MRPTSTRAAVYERGGDIAVRDVELPPLEPGELLVRITACGICSSEVMGWYSDRKAPYVLGHEPVAVVEASADGAVPANNGAKPFEPGERVFVHHHAPCMSCRRCRRKDYVQCETWRNSRLRPGGMAQYAIVPAQSVRADVLRIPDSLDDDLATMVEPLATVVKSVRRSNLRAGDRVLVIGLGIMGMLHVALARFRGAELIMGADRVAARLERAREHGAHLSFDVDGTPLHEQVLAATDGEGADVVIVGPGSVDAMRTAAQCVAPGGTIVLFTPTPATEYWPLPVHDLYFKDVSVIASYSAGPNDTREALTLLADGLPLSGLVTHRFGLDSIAEAYRLVKAGKDALKVIVYPGRS
;
A
#
# COMPACT_ATOMS: atom_id res chain seq x y z
N MET A 1 -0.31 -32.95 9.90
CA MET A 1 0.44 -32.56 11.13
C MET A 1 0.74 -31.07 10.99
N ARG A 2 0.47 -30.26 11.99
CA ARG A 2 0.71 -28.80 11.94
C ARG A 2 2.23 -28.52 11.87
N PRO A 3 2.71 -27.59 11.01
CA PRO A 3 4.11 -27.17 11.02
C PRO A 3 4.46 -26.47 12.33
N THR A 4 5.63 -26.77 12.88
CA THR A 4 6.20 -26.15 14.07
C THR A 4 7.29 -25.11 13.73
N SER A 5 7.67 -25.04 12.45
CA SER A 5 8.58 -24.06 11.88
C SER A 5 8.15 -23.68 10.47
N THR A 6 8.68 -22.59 9.96
CA THR A 6 8.43 -22.07 8.62
C THR A 6 9.70 -21.49 8.03
N ARG A 7 9.94 -21.71 6.73
CA ARG A 7 10.96 -20.94 6.00
C ARG A 7 10.46 -19.52 5.79
N ALA A 8 11.30 -18.54 6.13
CA ALA A 8 10.93 -17.13 6.07
C ALA A 8 12.11 -16.24 5.66
N ALA A 9 11.83 -15.13 4.98
CA ALA A 9 12.81 -14.12 4.62
C ALA A 9 13.02 -13.14 5.78
N VAL A 10 14.20 -13.17 6.37
CA VAL A 10 14.60 -12.31 7.48
C VAL A 10 15.44 -11.16 6.96
N TYR A 11 15.01 -9.94 7.27
CA TYR A 11 15.77 -8.72 7.01
C TYR A 11 16.74 -8.48 8.15
N GLU A 12 18.01 -8.33 7.83
CA GLU A 12 19.07 -7.94 8.76
C GLU A 12 19.40 -6.44 8.59
N ARG A 13 19.97 -5.84 9.63
CA ARG A 13 20.39 -4.44 9.55
C ARG A 13 21.44 -4.25 8.45
N GLY A 14 21.27 -3.19 7.64
CA GLY A 14 22.13 -2.94 6.50
C GLY A 14 21.57 -3.43 5.17
N GLY A 15 20.43 -4.13 5.19
CA GLY A 15 19.71 -4.52 3.97
C GLY A 15 19.95 -5.94 3.49
N ASP A 16 20.68 -6.75 4.27
CA ASP A 16 20.85 -8.17 3.96
C ASP A 16 19.54 -8.92 4.22
N ILE A 17 19.20 -9.85 3.33
CA ILE A 17 18.01 -10.69 3.43
C ILE A 17 18.44 -12.16 3.32
N ALA A 18 18.10 -12.96 4.32
CA ALA A 18 18.38 -14.38 4.36
C ALA A 18 17.11 -15.20 4.58
N VAL A 19 16.98 -16.32 3.87
CA VAL A 19 15.94 -17.31 4.15
C VAL A 19 16.37 -18.19 5.30
N ARG A 20 15.55 -18.27 6.35
CA ARG A 20 15.84 -19.07 7.55
C ARG A 20 14.60 -19.84 7.99
N ASP A 21 14.82 -20.91 8.74
CA ASP A 21 13.76 -21.56 9.50
C ASP A 21 13.46 -20.75 10.77
N VAL A 22 12.18 -20.40 10.92
CA VAL A 22 11.66 -19.63 12.05
C VAL A 22 10.61 -20.49 12.75
N GLU A 23 10.66 -20.54 14.07
CA GLU A 23 9.71 -21.30 14.88
C GLU A 23 8.29 -20.72 14.79
N LEU A 24 7.30 -21.61 14.72
CA LEU A 24 5.88 -21.28 14.79
C LEU A 24 5.34 -21.72 16.15
N PRO A 25 4.96 -20.77 17.02
CA PRO A 25 4.40 -21.10 18.33
C PRO A 25 3.05 -21.83 18.20
N PRO A 26 2.53 -22.48 19.25
CA PRO A 26 1.19 -23.02 19.28
C PRO A 26 0.14 -21.96 18.95
N LEU A 27 -0.98 -22.37 18.30
CA LEU A 27 -2.14 -21.50 18.08
C LEU A 27 -2.83 -21.24 19.41
N GLU A 28 -3.13 -19.97 19.65
CA GLU A 28 -3.97 -19.53 20.73
C GLU A 28 -5.44 -19.40 20.28
N PRO A 29 -6.40 -19.38 21.22
CA PRO A 29 -7.80 -19.17 20.87
C PRO A 29 -8.02 -17.91 20.01
N GLY A 30 -8.81 -18.05 18.96
CA GLY A 30 -9.12 -16.97 18.03
C GLY A 30 -8.09 -16.75 16.91
N GLU A 31 -7.01 -17.50 16.87
CA GLU A 31 -5.95 -17.37 15.85
C GLU A 31 -6.17 -18.30 14.66
N LEU A 32 -5.55 -17.95 13.54
CA LEU A 32 -5.45 -18.80 12.36
C LEU A 32 -3.99 -19.17 12.08
N LEU A 33 -3.76 -20.42 11.67
CA LEU A 33 -2.58 -20.78 10.90
C LEU A 33 -2.93 -20.64 9.43
N VAL A 34 -2.11 -19.91 8.70
CA VAL A 34 -2.29 -19.70 7.26
C VAL A 34 -1.03 -20.10 6.50
N ARG A 35 -1.22 -20.65 5.31
CA ARG A 35 -0.16 -20.88 4.33
C ARG A 35 -0.19 -19.72 3.34
N ILE A 36 0.90 -18.95 3.28
CA ILE A 36 1.02 -17.80 2.39
C ILE A 36 1.16 -18.31 0.94
N THR A 37 0.25 -17.90 0.08
CA THR A 37 0.28 -18.27 -1.35
C THR A 37 1.01 -17.23 -2.17
N ALA A 38 0.87 -15.95 -1.84
CA ALA A 38 1.56 -14.84 -2.48
C ALA A 38 1.75 -13.68 -1.48
N CYS A 39 2.80 -12.90 -1.63
CA CYS A 39 2.99 -11.68 -0.87
C CYS A 39 3.67 -10.62 -1.74
N GLY A 40 3.07 -9.43 -1.83
CA GLY A 40 3.65 -8.29 -2.52
C GLY A 40 4.83 -7.68 -1.76
N ILE A 41 5.80 -7.14 -2.49
CA ILE A 41 6.88 -6.33 -1.91
C ILE A 41 6.45 -4.87 -1.92
N CYS A 42 6.50 -4.24 -0.75
CA CYS A 42 6.29 -2.81 -0.60
C CYS A 42 7.62 -2.04 -0.70
N SER A 43 7.62 -0.91 -1.39
CA SER A 43 8.81 -0.06 -1.49
C SER A 43 9.29 0.49 -0.14
N SER A 44 8.45 0.55 0.88
CA SER A 44 8.86 0.95 2.23
C SER A 44 9.88 -0.02 2.85
N GLU A 45 9.85 -1.31 2.47
CA GLU A 45 10.77 -2.33 2.98
C GLU A 45 12.20 -2.20 2.43
N VAL A 46 12.38 -1.50 1.30
CA VAL A 46 13.70 -1.21 0.74
C VAL A 46 14.26 0.16 1.16
N MET A 47 13.53 0.93 1.98
CA MET A 47 13.99 2.17 2.60
C MET A 47 14.85 1.83 3.82
N GLY A 48 16.18 1.79 3.68
CA GLY A 48 17.10 1.39 4.75
C GLY A 48 16.87 2.14 6.07
N TRP A 49 16.73 3.46 6.04
CA TRP A 49 16.47 4.29 7.23
C TRP A 49 15.19 3.88 7.99
N TYR A 50 14.22 3.28 7.28
CA TYR A 50 12.96 2.82 7.88
C TYR A 50 13.05 1.36 8.35
N SER A 51 13.63 0.47 7.54
CA SER A 51 13.71 -0.97 7.79
C SER A 51 14.75 -1.32 8.86
N ASP A 52 15.90 -0.67 8.89
CA ASP A 52 16.96 -0.91 9.88
C ASP A 52 16.51 -0.67 11.33
N ARG A 53 15.52 0.18 11.53
CA ARG A 53 14.95 0.44 12.87
C ARG A 53 14.20 -0.75 13.45
N LYS A 54 13.75 -1.68 12.61
CA LYS A 54 12.98 -2.88 12.99
C LYS A 54 13.81 -4.14 12.99
N ALA A 55 14.99 -4.12 12.33
CA ALA A 55 15.85 -5.28 12.13
C ALA A 55 16.37 -5.89 13.47
N PRO A 56 16.46 -7.24 13.59
CA PRO A 56 16.03 -8.22 12.60
C PRO A 56 14.49 -8.45 12.61
N TYR A 57 13.87 -8.67 11.44
CA TYR A 57 12.44 -9.02 11.36
C TYR A 57 12.13 -9.78 10.06
N VAL A 58 11.05 -10.56 10.07
CA VAL A 58 10.55 -11.22 8.85
C VAL A 58 9.76 -10.21 8.01
N LEU A 59 10.10 -10.15 6.73
CA LEU A 59 9.52 -9.24 5.73
C LEU A 59 8.07 -9.62 5.37
N GLY A 60 7.43 -8.73 4.60
CA GLY A 60 6.13 -8.95 3.96
C GLY A 60 4.94 -8.51 4.80
N HIS A 61 4.16 -7.59 4.22
CA HIS A 61 2.94 -7.07 4.84
C HIS A 61 1.75 -6.95 3.86
N GLU A 62 1.89 -7.55 2.68
CA GLU A 62 0.84 -7.61 1.66
C GLU A 62 0.49 -9.09 1.32
N PRO A 63 0.24 -9.96 2.32
CA PRO A 63 0.07 -11.38 2.07
C PRO A 63 -1.35 -11.75 1.66
N VAL A 64 -1.41 -12.76 0.79
CA VAL A 64 -2.57 -13.57 0.48
C VAL A 64 -2.27 -15.00 0.95
N ALA A 65 -3.25 -15.66 1.52
CA ALA A 65 -3.04 -16.96 2.14
C ALA A 65 -4.25 -17.89 2.00
N VAL A 66 -4.01 -19.15 2.30
CA VAL A 66 -5.04 -20.18 2.53
C VAL A 66 -5.03 -20.53 4.00
N VAL A 67 -6.19 -20.62 4.62
CA VAL A 67 -6.35 -21.06 6.00
C VAL A 67 -5.97 -22.55 6.08
N GLU A 68 -5.02 -22.90 6.92
CA GLU A 68 -4.58 -24.29 7.18
C GLU A 68 -5.22 -24.85 8.46
N ALA A 69 -5.38 -24.01 9.49
CA ALA A 69 -6.05 -24.36 10.71
C ALA A 69 -6.68 -23.13 11.38
N SER A 70 -7.81 -23.35 12.04
CA SER A 70 -8.54 -22.34 12.78
C SER A 70 -8.64 -22.78 14.24
N ALA A 71 -8.20 -21.92 15.16
CA ALA A 71 -8.41 -22.18 16.58
C ALA A 71 -9.84 -21.78 17.01
N ASP A 72 -10.30 -22.32 18.13
CA ASP A 72 -11.61 -22.01 18.68
C ASP A 72 -11.81 -20.49 18.82
N GLY A 73 -12.94 -19.98 18.34
CA GLY A 73 -13.25 -18.55 18.41
C GLY A 73 -12.60 -17.69 17.32
N ALA A 74 -11.98 -18.26 16.29
CA ALA A 74 -11.43 -17.54 15.15
C ALA A 74 -12.55 -17.07 14.18
N VAL A 75 -13.26 -16.02 14.58
CA VAL A 75 -14.43 -15.47 13.88
C VAL A 75 -14.24 -13.97 13.62
N PRO A 76 -14.58 -13.46 12.41
CA PRO A 76 -14.67 -12.03 12.17
C PRO A 76 -15.67 -11.33 13.11
N ALA A 77 -15.43 -10.07 13.46
CA ALA A 77 -16.31 -9.32 14.37
C ALA A 77 -17.67 -8.91 13.77
N ASN A 78 -17.96 -9.24 12.53
CA ASN A 78 -19.23 -8.90 11.88
C ASN A 78 -20.34 -9.80 12.38
N ASN A 79 -21.46 -9.23 12.80
CA ASN A 79 -22.64 -9.99 13.22
C ASN A 79 -23.06 -10.97 12.11
N GLY A 80 -23.16 -12.26 12.45
CA GLY A 80 -23.51 -13.33 11.51
C GLY A 80 -22.36 -13.88 10.67
N ALA A 81 -21.13 -13.41 10.88
CA ALA A 81 -19.97 -13.95 10.19
C ALA A 81 -19.69 -15.39 10.65
N LYS A 82 -19.41 -16.27 9.69
CA LYS A 82 -19.00 -17.65 9.95
C LYS A 82 -17.51 -17.70 10.37
N PRO A 83 -17.12 -18.66 11.23
CA PRO A 83 -15.71 -18.98 11.47
C PRO A 83 -14.95 -19.18 10.17
N PHE A 84 -13.65 -18.91 10.20
CA PHE A 84 -12.79 -19.28 9.07
C PHE A 84 -12.52 -20.77 9.08
N GLU A 85 -12.63 -21.40 7.90
CA GLU A 85 -12.44 -22.84 7.72
C GLU A 85 -11.16 -23.14 6.92
N PRO A 86 -10.50 -24.28 7.17
CA PRO A 86 -9.38 -24.73 6.35
C PRO A 86 -9.75 -24.78 4.86
N GLY A 87 -8.84 -24.30 4.01
CA GLY A 87 -9.03 -24.20 2.56
C GLY A 87 -9.55 -22.85 2.09
N GLU A 88 -10.11 -22.00 2.95
CA GLU A 88 -10.56 -20.64 2.56
C GLU A 88 -9.37 -19.75 2.18
N ARG A 89 -9.51 -19.03 1.06
CA ARG A 89 -8.56 -18.00 0.62
C ARG A 89 -8.83 -16.68 1.34
N VAL A 90 -7.78 -16.10 1.92
CA VAL A 90 -7.91 -14.89 2.73
C VAL A 90 -6.83 -13.87 2.41
N PHE A 91 -7.22 -12.61 2.39
CA PHE A 91 -6.33 -11.48 2.59
C PHE A 91 -6.11 -11.27 4.09
N VAL A 92 -4.88 -11.04 4.50
CA VAL A 92 -4.52 -10.81 5.90
C VAL A 92 -3.84 -9.44 6.01
N HIS A 93 -4.50 -8.49 6.66
CA HIS A 93 -3.84 -7.24 7.00
C HIS A 93 -2.85 -7.48 8.15
N HIS A 94 -1.60 -7.10 7.95
CA HIS A 94 -0.52 -7.32 8.93
C HIS A 94 -0.70 -6.54 10.23
N HIS A 95 -1.58 -5.54 10.24
CA HIS A 95 -1.95 -4.74 11.38
C HIS A 95 -3.45 -4.76 11.63
N ALA A 96 -3.88 -4.75 12.90
CA ALA A 96 -5.29 -4.68 13.24
C ALA A 96 -5.56 -3.77 14.43
N PRO A 97 -6.56 -2.86 14.34
CA PRO A 97 -6.95 -2.00 15.46
C PRO A 97 -7.79 -2.74 16.49
N CYS A 98 -7.87 -2.25 17.73
CA CYS A 98 -8.69 -2.84 18.79
C CYS A 98 -10.21 -2.64 18.58
N MET A 99 -10.63 -1.81 17.64
CA MET A 99 -12.01 -1.44 17.30
C MET A 99 -12.81 -0.73 18.41
N SER A 100 -12.26 -0.53 19.61
CA SER A 100 -12.98 -0.01 20.78
C SER A 100 -12.43 1.29 21.37
N CYS A 101 -11.16 1.63 21.16
CA CYS A 101 -10.54 2.82 21.73
C CYS A 101 -11.06 4.13 21.07
N ARG A 102 -10.72 5.28 21.67
CA ARG A 102 -11.10 6.61 21.12
C ARG A 102 -10.68 6.79 19.67
N ARG A 103 -9.47 6.30 19.29
CA ARG A 103 -8.97 6.41 17.91
C ARG A 103 -9.83 5.59 16.95
N CYS A 104 -10.17 4.36 17.33
CA CYS A 104 -11.02 3.50 16.51
C CYS A 104 -12.44 4.08 16.32
N ARG A 105 -13.04 4.65 17.37
CA ARG A 105 -14.35 5.31 17.26
C ARG A 105 -14.36 6.50 16.29
N ARG A 106 -13.20 7.17 16.12
CA ARG A 106 -12.99 8.24 15.14
C ARG A 106 -12.57 7.73 13.76
N LYS A 107 -12.40 6.42 13.59
CA LYS A 107 -11.85 5.78 12.38
C LYS A 107 -10.38 6.13 12.10
N ASP A 108 -9.66 6.65 13.10
CA ASP A 108 -8.22 6.90 13.06
C ASP A 108 -7.44 5.62 13.39
N TYR A 109 -7.75 4.52 12.72
CA TYR A 109 -7.30 3.15 13.05
C TYR A 109 -5.78 3.01 13.16
N VAL A 110 -5.02 3.62 12.26
CA VAL A 110 -3.55 3.57 12.25
C VAL A 110 -2.89 4.27 13.45
N GLN A 111 -3.67 5.04 14.22
CA GLN A 111 -3.26 5.67 15.47
C GLN A 111 -3.65 4.87 16.71
N CYS A 112 -4.32 3.72 16.53
CA CYS A 112 -4.62 2.79 17.61
C CYS A 112 -3.34 2.08 18.06
N GLU A 113 -3.12 2.01 19.38
CA GLU A 113 -1.95 1.33 19.95
C GLU A 113 -1.90 -0.15 19.55
N THR A 114 -3.05 -0.84 19.59
CA THR A 114 -3.15 -2.24 19.16
C THR A 114 -2.76 -2.39 17.69
N TRP A 115 -3.20 -1.48 16.81
CA TRP A 115 -2.82 -1.50 15.40
C TRP A 115 -1.29 -1.39 15.23
N ARG A 116 -0.65 -0.51 15.98
CA ARG A 116 0.81 -0.30 15.92
C ARG A 116 1.61 -1.50 16.42
N ASN A 117 1.06 -2.28 17.32
CA ASN A 117 1.73 -3.40 17.99
C ASN A 117 1.32 -4.78 17.43
N SER A 118 0.17 -4.91 16.76
CA SER A 118 -0.23 -6.17 16.12
C SER A 118 0.68 -6.51 14.94
N ARG A 119 0.98 -7.79 14.78
CA ARG A 119 1.84 -8.31 13.69
C ARG A 119 1.39 -9.71 13.30
N LEU A 120 1.46 -9.99 12.01
CA LEU A 120 1.49 -11.35 11.51
C LEU A 120 2.78 -12.04 11.98
N ARG A 121 2.71 -13.25 12.47
CA ARG A 121 3.87 -14.00 13.01
C ARG A 121 4.26 -15.18 12.13
N PRO A 122 5.48 -15.21 11.57
CA PRO A 122 6.55 -14.25 11.76
C PRO A 122 6.47 -13.05 10.80
N GLY A 123 5.73 -13.11 9.68
CA GLY A 123 5.56 -12.12 8.64
C GLY A 123 5.00 -12.73 7.35
N GLY A 124 4.72 -11.92 6.33
CA GLY A 124 4.11 -12.39 5.08
C GLY A 124 5.09 -13.05 4.09
N MET A 125 6.39 -12.76 4.19
CA MET A 125 7.42 -13.45 3.40
C MET A 125 7.88 -14.75 4.08
N ALA A 126 6.91 -15.59 4.43
CA ALA A 126 7.09 -16.91 5.05
C ALA A 126 6.13 -17.91 4.40
N GLN A 127 6.48 -19.22 4.44
CA GLN A 127 5.59 -20.26 3.92
C GLN A 127 4.31 -20.39 4.74
N TYR A 128 4.44 -20.27 6.06
CA TYR A 128 3.33 -20.31 7.01
C TYR A 128 3.43 -19.14 7.98
N ALA A 129 2.28 -18.66 8.43
CA ALA A 129 2.21 -17.61 9.43
C ALA A 129 1.00 -17.81 10.35
N ILE A 130 1.08 -17.24 11.56
CA ILE A 130 -0.02 -17.18 12.51
C ILE A 130 -0.61 -15.79 12.46
N VAL A 131 -1.92 -15.75 12.24
CA VAL A 131 -2.72 -14.53 12.25
C VAL A 131 -3.26 -14.32 13.65
N PRO A 132 -2.90 -13.24 14.36
CA PRO A 132 -3.39 -12.99 15.71
C PRO A 132 -4.91 -12.83 15.77
N ALA A 133 -5.53 -13.27 16.86
CA ALA A 133 -6.99 -13.20 17.07
C ALA A 133 -7.57 -11.79 16.82
N GLN A 134 -6.81 -10.73 17.15
CA GLN A 134 -7.24 -9.36 16.88
C GLN A 134 -7.32 -9.06 15.37
N SER A 135 -6.36 -9.55 14.58
CA SER A 135 -6.38 -9.40 13.10
C SER A 135 -7.53 -10.21 12.50
N VAL A 136 -7.74 -11.43 12.98
CA VAL A 136 -8.88 -12.29 12.56
C VAL A 136 -10.21 -11.56 12.76
N ARG A 137 -10.42 -10.95 13.91
CA ARG A 137 -11.65 -10.21 14.20
C ARG A 137 -11.82 -8.94 13.40
N ALA A 138 -10.73 -8.19 13.15
CA ALA A 138 -10.82 -6.85 12.63
C ALA A 138 -10.60 -6.75 11.12
N ASP A 139 -9.62 -7.49 10.56
CA ASP A 139 -9.14 -7.22 9.20
C ASP A 139 -8.52 -8.43 8.49
N VAL A 140 -9.15 -9.59 8.59
CA VAL A 140 -8.99 -10.73 7.68
C VAL A 140 -10.21 -10.78 6.77
N LEU A 141 -9.99 -10.84 5.46
CA LEU A 141 -11.06 -10.79 4.46
C LEU A 141 -11.01 -12.05 3.58
N ARG A 142 -12.17 -12.68 3.35
CA ARG A 142 -12.31 -13.76 2.36
C ARG A 142 -12.10 -13.18 0.97
N ILE A 143 -11.28 -13.85 0.17
CA ILE A 143 -11.01 -13.45 -1.23
C ILE A 143 -12.03 -14.16 -2.11
N PRO A 144 -12.79 -13.43 -2.97
CA PRO A 144 -13.67 -14.04 -3.97
C PRO A 144 -12.89 -14.95 -4.93
N ASP A 145 -13.54 -16.02 -5.39
CA ASP A 145 -12.92 -16.96 -6.34
C ASP A 145 -12.57 -16.32 -7.69
N SER A 146 -13.26 -15.23 -8.05
CA SER A 146 -13.00 -14.45 -9.27
C SER A 146 -11.69 -13.65 -9.21
N LEU A 147 -11.12 -13.45 -8.02
CA LEU A 147 -9.90 -12.67 -7.84
C LEU A 147 -8.70 -13.61 -7.66
N ASP A 148 -7.71 -13.51 -8.53
CA ASP A 148 -6.46 -14.27 -8.41
C ASP A 148 -5.57 -13.74 -7.26
N ASP A 149 -4.55 -14.51 -6.89
CA ASP A 149 -3.66 -14.16 -5.79
C ASP A 149 -2.80 -12.94 -6.10
N ASP A 150 -2.43 -12.73 -7.36
CA ASP A 150 -1.65 -11.55 -7.78
C ASP A 150 -2.41 -10.26 -7.50
N LEU A 151 -3.66 -10.19 -7.96
CA LEU A 151 -4.52 -9.03 -7.72
C LEU A 151 -4.90 -8.92 -6.25
N ALA A 152 -5.10 -10.04 -5.56
CA ALA A 152 -5.42 -10.02 -4.14
C ALA A 152 -4.28 -9.47 -3.27
N THR A 153 -3.00 -9.62 -3.68
CA THR A 153 -1.87 -8.93 -2.99
C THR A 153 -1.96 -7.41 -3.08
N MET A 154 -2.75 -6.87 -4.02
CA MET A 154 -2.95 -5.43 -4.17
C MET A 154 -3.95 -4.85 -3.16
N VAL A 155 -4.64 -5.66 -2.36
CA VAL A 155 -5.63 -5.16 -1.38
C VAL A 155 -4.98 -4.18 -0.39
N GLU A 156 -3.81 -4.53 0.19
CA GLU A 156 -3.14 -3.63 1.15
C GLU A 156 -2.67 -2.33 0.50
N PRO A 157 -1.87 -2.35 -0.58
CA PRO A 157 -1.43 -1.10 -1.20
C PRO A 157 -2.60 -0.26 -1.75
N LEU A 158 -3.62 -0.88 -2.35
CA LEU A 158 -4.80 -0.16 -2.81
C LEU A 158 -5.59 0.45 -1.65
N ALA A 159 -5.67 -0.21 -0.49
CA ALA A 159 -6.32 0.34 0.69
C ALA A 159 -5.65 1.65 1.17
N THR A 160 -4.32 1.75 1.06
CA THR A 160 -3.61 2.99 1.39
C THR A 160 -3.95 4.12 0.41
N VAL A 161 -4.14 3.78 -0.87
CA VAL A 161 -4.58 4.71 -1.92
C VAL A 161 -6.04 5.12 -1.73
N VAL A 162 -6.94 4.18 -1.43
CA VAL A 162 -8.35 4.46 -1.07
C VAL A 162 -8.43 5.48 0.06
N LYS A 163 -7.63 5.28 1.12
CA LYS A 163 -7.58 6.23 2.23
C LYS A 163 -7.07 7.60 1.80
N SER A 164 -6.01 7.67 0.99
CA SER A 164 -5.44 8.94 0.55
C SER A 164 -6.41 9.73 -0.32
N VAL A 165 -7.07 9.06 -1.26
CA VAL A 165 -8.11 9.65 -2.13
C VAL A 165 -9.31 10.13 -1.31
N ARG A 166 -9.79 9.33 -0.35
CA ARG A 166 -10.85 9.79 0.56
C ARG A 166 -10.44 11.01 1.38
N ARG A 167 -9.19 11.03 1.87
CA ARG A 167 -8.67 12.17 2.66
C ARG A 167 -8.43 13.42 1.83
N SER A 168 -8.11 13.29 0.55
CA SER A 168 -7.97 14.43 -0.36
C SER A 168 -9.30 15.10 -0.70
N ASN A 169 -10.43 14.45 -0.37
CA ASN A 169 -11.77 14.89 -0.75
C ASN A 169 -11.95 14.98 -2.27
N LEU A 170 -11.28 14.11 -3.03
CA LEU A 170 -11.41 14.01 -4.49
C LEU A 170 -12.88 13.84 -4.89
N ARG A 171 -13.31 14.61 -5.87
CA ARG A 171 -14.67 14.59 -6.44
C ARG A 171 -14.64 14.24 -7.92
N ALA A 172 -15.75 13.75 -8.43
CA ALA A 172 -15.93 13.65 -9.88
C ALA A 172 -15.84 15.06 -10.51
N GLY A 173 -15.11 15.17 -11.61
CA GLY A 173 -14.83 16.44 -12.28
C GLY A 173 -13.54 17.14 -11.82
N ASP A 174 -12.87 16.67 -10.74
CA ASP A 174 -11.61 17.27 -10.31
C ASP A 174 -10.45 16.96 -11.27
N ARG A 175 -9.48 17.86 -11.28
CA ARG A 175 -8.17 17.72 -11.96
C ARG A 175 -7.16 17.17 -10.96
N VAL A 176 -6.54 16.05 -11.28
CA VAL A 176 -5.61 15.33 -10.37
C VAL A 176 -4.22 15.30 -10.97
N LEU A 177 -3.23 15.68 -10.18
CA LEU A 177 -1.81 15.47 -10.48
C LEU A 177 -1.23 14.38 -9.57
N VAL A 178 -0.61 13.35 -10.17
CA VAL A 178 0.13 12.31 -9.44
C VAL A 178 1.62 12.45 -9.74
N ILE A 179 2.40 12.88 -8.75
CA ILE A 179 3.85 12.99 -8.82
C ILE A 179 4.45 11.67 -8.35
N GLY A 180 5.23 11.00 -9.22
CA GLY A 180 5.82 9.68 -9.00
C GLY A 180 4.87 8.54 -9.39
N LEU A 181 5.19 7.90 -10.52
CA LEU A 181 4.38 6.86 -11.18
C LEU A 181 4.94 5.44 -10.93
N GLY A 182 5.46 5.19 -9.73
CA GLY A 182 5.66 3.82 -9.24
C GLY A 182 4.31 3.12 -9.00
N ILE A 183 4.32 1.92 -8.43
CA ILE A 183 3.09 1.16 -8.20
C ILE A 183 2.02 1.98 -7.45
N MET A 184 2.39 2.76 -6.44
CA MET A 184 1.44 3.57 -5.68
C MET A 184 0.84 4.70 -6.53
N GLY A 185 1.66 5.34 -7.39
CA GLY A 185 1.17 6.35 -8.33
C GLY A 185 0.22 5.76 -9.37
N MET A 186 0.53 4.56 -9.90
CA MET A 186 -0.37 3.86 -10.83
C MET A 186 -1.72 3.54 -10.19
N LEU A 187 -1.73 3.10 -8.93
CA LEU A 187 -2.98 2.86 -8.18
C LEU A 187 -3.77 4.15 -7.97
N HIS A 188 -3.10 5.29 -7.71
CA HIS A 188 -3.78 6.60 -7.63
C HIS A 188 -4.39 7.02 -8.98
N VAL A 189 -3.66 6.85 -10.08
CA VAL A 189 -4.18 7.13 -11.45
C VAL A 189 -5.41 6.28 -11.73
N ALA A 190 -5.34 4.97 -11.51
CA ALA A 190 -6.46 4.06 -11.74
C ALA A 190 -7.69 4.40 -10.86
N LEU A 191 -7.46 4.69 -9.58
CA LEU A 191 -8.55 5.03 -8.66
C LEU A 191 -9.13 6.42 -8.96
N ALA A 192 -8.33 7.42 -9.31
CA ALA A 192 -8.82 8.74 -9.73
C ALA A 192 -9.69 8.63 -10.98
N ARG A 193 -9.28 7.81 -11.96
CA ARG A 193 -10.09 7.50 -13.14
C ARG A 193 -11.42 6.87 -12.76
N PHE A 194 -11.39 5.86 -11.90
CA PHE A 194 -12.59 5.16 -11.43
C PHE A 194 -13.55 6.10 -10.66
N ARG A 195 -13.01 7.08 -9.94
CA ARG A 195 -13.77 8.09 -9.19
C ARG A 195 -14.29 9.25 -10.06
N GLY A 196 -14.03 9.24 -11.38
CA GLY A 196 -14.55 10.22 -12.31
C GLY A 196 -13.82 11.56 -12.33
N ALA A 197 -12.52 11.56 -12.00
CA ALA A 197 -11.68 12.74 -12.21
C ALA A 197 -11.71 13.16 -13.70
N GLU A 198 -11.86 14.46 -13.98
CA GLU A 198 -11.95 15.00 -15.33
C GLU A 198 -10.61 14.97 -16.06
N LEU A 199 -9.57 15.42 -15.37
CA LEU A 199 -8.21 15.46 -15.90
C LEU A 199 -7.25 14.78 -14.93
N ILE A 200 -6.56 13.73 -15.40
CA ILE A 200 -5.56 13.01 -14.63
C ILE A 200 -4.21 13.21 -15.28
N MET A 201 -3.30 13.84 -14.55
CA MET A 201 -1.94 14.15 -14.95
C MET A 201 -0.97 13.30 -14.15
N GLY A 202 -0.07 12.59 -14.82
CA GLY A 202 1.00 11.83 -14.19
C GLY A 202 2.36 12.50 -14.42
N ALA A 203 3.25 12.44 -13.45
CA ALA A 203 4.61 12.97 -13.58
C ALA A 203 5.66 12.00 -13.04
N ASP A 204 6.65 11.66 -13.83
CA ASP A 204 7.79 10.80 -13.46
C ASP A 204 9.00 11.13 -14.37
N ARG A 205 10.18 10.62 -14.02
CA ARG A 205 11.40 10.68 -14.85
C ARG A 205 11.62 9.43 -15.70
N VAL A 206 10.86 8.37 -15.44
CA VAL A 206 11.01 7.09 -16.14
C VAL A 206 10.00 7.01 -17.27
N ALA A 207 10.47 7.08 -18.53
CA ALA A 207 9.63 7.12 -19.72
C ALA A 207 8.62 5.95 -19.79
N ALA A 208 9.05 4.72 -19.45
CA ALA A 208 8.16 3.56 -19.42
C ALA A 208 7.00 3.71 -18.41
N ARG A 209 7.21 4.44 -17.32
CA ARG A 209 6.15 4.72 -16.34
C ARG A 209 5.18 5.79 -16.85
N LEU A 210 5.66 6.77 -17.57
CA LEU A 210 4.83 7.79 -18.22
C LEU A 210 3.87 7.15 -19.24
N GLU A 211 4.37 6.23 -20.05
CA GLU A 211 3.56 5.47 -21.00
C GLU A 211 2.52 4.61 -20.29
N ARG A 212 2.95 3.83 -19.31
CA ARG A 212 2.07 2.96 -18.54
C ARG A 212 0.99 3.72 -17.77
N ALA A 213 1.26 4.92 -17.29
CA ALA A 213 0.26 5.76 -16.65
C ALA A 213 -0.87 6.14 -17.60
N ARG A 214 -0.57 6.39 -18.88
CA ARG A 214 -1.60 6.63 -19.92
C ARG A 214 -2.47 5.39 -20.15
N GLU A 215 -1.87 4.21 -20.21
CA GLU A 215 -2.59 2.94 -20.34
C GLU A 215 -3.56 2.70 -19.17
N HIS A 216 -3.22 3.19 -17.98
CA HIS A 216 -4.03 3.04 -16.77
C HIS A 216 -4.95 4.23 -16.46
N GLY A 217 -5.05 5.21 -17.37
CA GLY A 217 -6.05 6.26 -17.30
C GLY A 217 -5.55 7.68 -17.06
N ALA A 218 -4.23 7.92 -17.05
CA ALA A 218 -3.72 9.28 -17.10
C ALA A 218 -4.00 9.89 -18.48
N HIS A 219 -4.59 11.06 -18.51
CA HIS A 219 -4.88 11.81 -19.74
C HIS A 219 -3.60 12.46 -20.27
N LEU A 220 -2.75 12.94 -19.37
CA LEU A 220 -1.46 13.54 -19.69
C LEU A 220 -0.37 12.93 -18.80
N SER A 221 0.85 12.88 -19.31
CA SER A 221 2.01 12.49 -18.51
C SER A 221 3.21 13.37 -18.86
N PHE A 222 3.91 13.82 -17.82
CA PHE A 222 4.97 14.83 -17.88
C PHE A 222 6.30 14.25 -17.42
N ASP A 223 7.34 14.46 -18.21
CA ASP A 223 8.71 14.21 -17.81
C ASP A 223 9.19 15.35 -16.89
N VAL A 224 9.60 15.00 -15.68
CA VAL A 224 10.05 15.99 -14.68
C VAL A 224 11.46 16.48 -14.87
N ASP A 225 12.25 15.82 -15.74
CA ASP A 225 13.63 16.22 -16.08
C ASP A 225 13.68 17.24 -17.24
N GLY A 226 12.53 17.54 -17.85
CA GLY A 226 12.37 18.51 -18.92
C GLY A 226 11.96 19.91 -18.46
N THR A 227 10.89 20.43 -19.07
CA THR A 227 10.26 21.69 -18.65
C THR A 227 9.78 21.59 -17.19
N PRO A 228 9.89 22.65 -16.37
CA PRO A 228 9.41 22.63 -14.99
C PRO A 228 7.95 22.12 -14.89
N LEU A 229 7.72 21.18 -13.99
CA LEU A 229 6.42 20.48 -13.89
C LEU A 229 5.25 21.46 -13.68
N HIS A 230 5.45 22.51 -12.89
CA HIS A 230 4.40 23.49 -12.64
C HIS A 230 3.99 24.26 -13.91
N GLU A 231 4.93 24.56 -14.81
CA GLU A 231 4.62 25.20 -16.09
C GLU A 231 3.78 24.27 -16.97
N GLN A 232 4.14 22.98 -17.03
CA GLN A 232 3.37 21.97 -17.77
C GLN A 232 1.96 21.80 -17.23
N VAL A 233 1.82 21.73 -15.90
CA VAL A 233 0.51 21.58 -15.23
C VAL A 233 -0.36 22.82 -15.44
N LEU A 234 0.19 24.03 -15.26
CA LEU A 234 -0.55 25.28 -15.47
C LEU A 234 -0.99 25.43 -16.93
N ALA A 235 -0.13 25.08 -17.89
CA ALA A 235 -0.51 25.08 -19.31
C ALA A 235 -1.65 24.09 -19.63
N ALA A 236 -1.67 22.92 -18.95
CA ALA A 236 -2.71 21.91 -19.15
C ALA A 236 -4.02 22.21 -18.43
N THR A 237 -4.05 23.22 -17.56
CA THR A 237 -5.19 23.58 -16.71
C THR A 237 -5.60 25.05 -16.86
N ASP A 238 -5.26 25.68 -17.97
CA ASP A 238 -5.57 27.10 -18.25
C ASP A 238 -5.10 28.07 -17.15
N GLY A 239 -3.96 27.74 -16.50
CA GLY A 239 -3.36 28.52 -15.42
C GLY A 239 -3.91 28.24 -14.02
N GLU A 240 -4.90 27.37 -13.86
CA GLU A 240 -5.56 27.15 -12.57
C GLU A 240 -4.84 26.15 -11.65
N GLY A 241 -4.16 25.14 -12.22
CA GLY A 241 -3.52 24.07 -11.47
C GLY A 241 -4.42 22.85 -11.21
N ALA A 242 -3.97 21.94 -10.36
CA ALA A 242 -4.68 20.69 -10.04
C ALA A 242 -5.43 20.81 -8.70
N ASP A 243 -6.70 20.33 -8.66
CA ASP A 243 -7.52 20.32 -7.45
C ASP A 243 -6.96 19.36 -6.38
N VAL A 244 -6.37 18.25 -6.84
CA VAL A 244 -5.68 17.29 -5.95
C VAL A 244 -4.29 16.99 -6.50
N VAL A 245 -3.26 17.19 -5.66
CA VAL A 245 -1.87 16.84 -5.97
C VAL A 245 -1.40 15.73 -5.02
N ILE A 246 -1.13 14.55 -5.57
CA ILE A 246 -0.59 13.41 -4.81
C ILE A 246 0.94 13.43 -4.92
N VAL A 247 1.62 13.61 -3.79
CA VAL A 247 3.08 13.57 -3.70
C VAL A 247 3.52 12.15 -3.34
N GLY A 248 3.86 11.35 -4.35
CA GLY A 248 4.33 9.97 -4.19
C GLY A 248 5.74 9.87 -3.61
N PRO A 249 6.75 10.61 -4.08
CA PRO A 249 8.10 10.56 -3.52
C PRO A 249 8.18 11.20 -2.13
N GLY A 250 8.92 10.56 -1.20
CA GLY A 250 9.34 11.17 0.07
C GLY A 250 10.46 12.19 -0.15
N SER A 251 10.19 13.30 -0.83
CA SER A 251 11.15 14.32 -1.24
C SER A 251 10.59 15.72 -1.01
N VAL A 252 11.37 16.55 -0.35
CA VAL A 252 11.01 17.96 -0.10
C VAL A 252 10.88 18.73 -1.42
N ASP A 253 11.68 18.39 -2.44
CA ASP A 253 11.58 19.05 -3.74
C ASP A 253 10.28 18.71 -4.47
N ALA A 254 9.82 17.46 -4.38
CA ALA A 254 8.50 17.07 -4.89
C ALA A 254 7.36 17.81 -4.14
N MET A 255 7.50 18.04 -2.84
CA MET A 255 6.53 18.82 -2.05
C MET A 255 6.52 20.31 -2.45
N ARG A 256 7.69 20.89 -2.73
CA ARG A 256 7.79 22.26 -3.25
C ARG A 256 7.11 22.40 -4.61
N THR A 257 7.38 21.45 -5.50
CA THR A 257 6.75 21.41 -6.82
C THR A 257 5.23 21.27 -6.71
N ALA A 258 4.74 20.43 -5.81
CA ALA A 258 3.31 20.26 -5.56
C ALA A 258 2.62 21.57 -5.14
N ALA A 259 3.28 22.39 -4.30
CA ALA A 259 2.76 23.70 -3.90
C ALA A 259 2.63 24.70 -5.07
N GLN A 260 3.43 24.53 -6.13
CA GLN A 260 3.37 25.35 -7.33
C GLN A 260 2.29 24.85 -8.32
N CYS A 261 1.92 23.56 -8.22
CA CYS A 261 0.96 22.91 -9.14
C CYS A 261 -0.48 22.92 -8.63
N VAL A 262 -0.69 23.16 -7.33
CA VAL A 262 -2.02 23.08 -6.71
C VAL A 262 -2.90 24.28 -7.05
N ALA A 263 -4.16 24.02 -7.38
CA ALA A 263 -5.18 25.04 -7.62
C ALA A 263 -5.60 25.74 -6.32
N PRO A 264 -6.18 26.95 -6.40
CA PRO A 264 -6.90 27.55 -5.28
C PRO A 264 -8.00 26.61 -4.75
N GLY A 265 -8.11 26.47 -3.41
CA GLY A 265 -9.03 25.52 -2.78
C GLY A 265 -8.60 24.05 -2.84
N GLY A 266 -7.47 23.76 -3.48
CA GLY A 266 -7.00 22.40 -3.72
C GLY A 266 -6.35 21.72 -2.51
N THR A 267 -6.00 20.44 -2.70
CA THR A 267 -5.40 19.61 -1.64
C THR A 267 -4.09 18.98 -2.11
N ILE A 268 -3.04 19.13 -1.29
CA ILE A 268 -1.75 18.43 -1.44
C ILE A 268 -1.74 17.24 -0.49
N VAL A 269 -1.54 16.03 -1.01
CA VAL A 269 -1.45 14.79 -0.24
C VAL A 269 0.00 14.33 -0.12
N LEU A 270 0.55 14.33 1.09
CA LEU A 270 1.84 13.73 1.40
C LEU A 270 1.65 12.23 1.62
N PHE A 271 2.06 11.42 0.64
CA PHE A 271 1.81 9.99 0.64
C PHE A 271 2.97 9.17 1.20
N THR A 272 4.20 9.55 0.91
CA THR A 272 5.41 8.87 1.41
C THR A 272 6.14 9.76 2.43
N PRO A 273 6.61 9.19 3.57
CA PRO A 273 7.35 9.97 4.56
C PRO A 273 8.75 10.30 4.08
N THR A 274 9.30 11.41 4.60
CA THR A 274 10.72 11.75 4.52
C THR A 274 11.48 11.21 5.75
N PRO A 275 12.82 11.13 5.71
CA PRO A 275 13.61 10.99 6.93
C PRO A 275 13.28 12.07 7.96
N ALA A 276 13.40 11.73 9.26
CA ALA A 276 13.02 12.64 10.35
C ALA A 276 13.86 13.92 10.43
N THR A 277 14.99 13.97 9.74
CA THR A 277 15.89 15.12 9.64
C THR A 277 15.55 16.09 8.53
N GLU A 278 14.61 15.74 7.65
CA GLU A 278 14.19 16.59 6.55
C GLU A 278 12.96 17.44 6.93
N TYR A 279 12.99 18.69 6.54
CA TYR A 279 11.93 19.65 6.79
C TYR A 279 11.51 20.34 5.50
N TRP A 280 10.21 20.42 5.26
CA TRP A 280 9.64 21.21 4.18
C TRP A 280 9.27 22.60 4.70
N PRO A 281 9.99 23.66 4.31
CA PRO A 281 9.57 25.02 4.59
C PRO A 281 8.35 25.37 3.73
N LEU A 282 7.18 25.42 4.36
CA LEU A 282 5.89 25.70 3.71
C LEU A 282 5.86 27.14 3.18
N PRO A 283 5.39 27.38 1.94
CA PRO A 283 5.08 28.72 1.43
C PRO A 283 3.74 29.21 2.01
N VAL A 284 3.74 29.53 3.32
CA VAL A 284 2.51 29.76 4.11
C VAL A 284 1.65 30.89 3.52
N HIS A 285 2.27 31.96 3.00
CA HIS A 285 1.54 33.07 2.38
C HIS A 285 0.68 32.59 1.22
N ASP A 286 1.29 31.86 0.27
CA ASP A 286 0.61 31.41 -0.92
C ASP A 286 -0.47 30.36 -0.62
N LEU A 287 -0.16 29.40 0.26
CA LEU A 287 -1.11 28.37 0.68
C LEU A 287 -2.31 28.98 1.41
N TYR A 288 -2.09 30.02 2.24
CA TYR A 288 -3.16 30.70 2.96
C TYR A 288 -4.11 31.43 2.01
N PHE A 289 -3.59 32.27 1.11
CA PHE A 289 -4.44 33.05 0.21
C PHE A 289 -5.08 32.22 -0.92
N LYS A 290 -4.53 31.03 -1.20
CA LYS A 290 -5.15 30.04 -2.10
C LYS A 290 -6.10 29.08 -1.38
N ASP A 291 -6.25 29.16 -0.06
CA ASP A 291 -7.06 28.23 0.75
C ASP A 291 -6.70 26.74 0.52
N VAL A 292 -5.38 26.44 0.45
CA VAL A 292 -4.87 25.10 0.15
C VAL A 292 -4.78 24.23 1.38
N SER A 293 -5.30 23.00 1.29
CA SER A 293 -5.12 21.97 2.31
C SER A 293 -3.85 21.16 2.08
N VAL A 294 -3.04 20.97 3.13
CA VAL A 294 -1.93 20.02 3.10
C VAL A 294 -2.22 18.89 4.09
N ILE A 295 -2.31 17.66 3.59
CA ILE A 295 -2.67 16.50 4.39
C ILE A 295 -1.64 15.38 4.25
N ALA A 296 -1.41 14.61 5.33
CA ALA A 296 -0.64 13.37 5.29
C ALA A 296 -1.58 12.16 5.23
N SER A 297 -1.22 11.12 4.49
CA SER A 297 -1.95 9.86 4.45
C SER A 297 -1.01 8.70 4.76
N TYR A 298 -1.12 8.13 5.96
CA TYR A 298 -0.29 7.04 6.43
C TYR A 298 -1.09 5.75 6.54
N SER A 299 -0.67 4.70 5.79
CA SER A 299 -1.20 3.33 5.85
C SER A 299 -2.74 3.26 5.71
N ALA A 300 -3.35 2.14 6.06
CA ALA A 300 -4.77 1.86 5.91
C ALA A 300 -5.39 1.22 7.15
N GLY A 301 -6.71 1.21 7.20
CA GLY A 301 -7.48 0.52 8.23
C GLY A 301 -8.56 -0.39 7.63
N PRO A 302 -9.32 -1.08 8.49
CA PRO A 302 -10.27 -2.11 8.04
C PRO A 302 -11.35 -1.65 7.06
N ASN A 303 -11.73 -0.38 7.08
CA ASN A 303 -12.68 0.14 6.09
C ASN A 303 -12.05 0.29 4.73
N ASP A 304 -10.77 0.68 4.71
CA ASP A 304 -10.02 0.92 3.48
C ASP A 304 -9.68 -0.41 2.78
N THR A 305 -9.33 -1.46 3.55
CA THR A 305 -9.06 -2.81 3.01
C THR A 305 -10.30 -3.46 2.42
N ARG A 306 -11.47 -3.30 3.06
CA ARG A 306 -12.75 -3.79 2.53
C ARG A 306 -13.13 -3.09 1.24
N GLU A 307 -12.99 -1.75 1.19
CA GLU A 307 -13.25 -0.98 -0.03
C GLU A 307 -12.28 -1.37 -1.15
N ALA A 308 -10.99 -1.57 -0.84
CA ALA A 308 -10.00 -2.02 -1.81
C ALA A 308 -10.33 -3.41 -2.38
N LEU A 309 -10.71 -4.37 -1.53
CA LEU A 309 -11.13 -5.69 -1.98
C LEU A 309 -12.37 -5.63 -2.88
N THR A 310 -13.35 -4.80 -2.54
CA THR A 310 -14.55 -4.58 -3.36
C THR A 310 -14.18 -3.99 -4.71
N LEU A 311 -13.35 -2.96 -4.76
CA LEU A 311 -12.89 -2.34 -6.01
C LEU A 311 -12.17 -3.33 -6.93
N LEU A 312 -11.33 -4.21 -6.36
CA LEU A 312 -10.66 -5.27 -7.13
C LEU A 312 -11.64 -6.31 -7.65
N ALA A 313 -12.59 -6.74 -6.82
CA ALA A 313 -13.62 -7.71 -7.22
C ALA A 313 -14.57 -7.15 -8.29
N ASP A 314 -14.85 -5.84 -8.25
CA ASP A 314 -15.65 -5.12 -9.24
C ASP A 314 -14.87 -4.80 -10.54
N GLY A 315 -13.60 -5.23 -10.63
CA GLY A 315 -12.81 -5.13 -11.85
C GLY A 315 -12.07 -3.81 -12.06
N LEU A 316 -11.62 -3.14 -10.97
CA LEU A 316 -10.69 -2.01 -11.13
C LEU A 316 -9.51 -2.43 -12.02
N PRO A 317 -9.23 -1.71 -13.15
CA PRO A 317 -8.28 -2.18 -14.17
C PRO A 317 -6.84 -2.00 -13.71
N LEU A 318 -6.24 -3.06 -13.15
CA LEU A 318 -4.85 -3.09 -12.69
C LEU A 318 -3.99 -4.11 -13.45
N SER A 319 -4.48 -4.63 -14.59
CA SER A 319 -3.74 -5.60 -15.41
C SER A 319 -2.39 -5.02 -15.85
N GLY A 320 -1.33 -5.85 -15.81
CA GLY A 320 0.02 -5.44 -16.21
C GLY A 320 0.82 -4.65 -15.15
N LEU A 321 0.23 -4.34 -13.99
CA LEU A 321 0.95 -3.71 -12.88
C LEU A 321 1.84 -4.70 -12.10
N VAL A 322 1.50 -5.99 -12.09
CA VAL A 322 2.37 -7.06 -11.57
C VAL A 322 3.42 -7.39 -12.64
N THR A 323 4.64 -6.91 -12.44
CA THR A 323 5.71 -7.01 -13.44
C THR A 323 6.64 -8.20 -13.22
N HIS A 324 6.85 -8.62 -11.98
CA HIS A 324 7.80 -9.68 -11.66
C HIS A 324 7.26 -10.62 -10.57
N ARG A 325 7.67 -11.88 -10.66
CA ARG A 325 7.27 -12.96 -9.75
C ARG A 325 8.49 -13.77 -9.38
N PHE A 326 8.68 -14.04 -8.09
CA PHE A 326 9.82 -14.75 -7.53
C PHE A 326 9.38 -15.87 -6.58
N GLY A 327 10.21 -16.89 -6.40
CA GLY A 327 10.13 -17.80 -5.27
C GLY A 327 10.85 -17.23 -4.04
N LEU A 328 10.68 -17.90 -2.89
CA LEU A 328 11.31 -17.46 -1.64
C LEU A 328 12.84 -17.48 -1.73
N ASP A 329 13.44 -18.43 -2.42
CA ASP A 329 14.89 -18.57 -2.54
C ASP A 329 15.54 -17.41 -3.34
N SER A 330 14.78 -16.74 -4.17
CA SER A 330 15.21 -15.55 -4.95
C SER A 330 14.84 -14.22 -4.31
N ILE A 331 14.43 -14.22 -3.03
CA ILE A 331 13.91 -13.03 -2.33
C ILE A 331 14.90 -11.85 -2.34
N ALA A 332 16.18 -12.08 -2.14
CA ALA A 332 17.19 -11.02 -2.14
C ALA A 332 17.32 -10.32 -3.51
N GLU A 333 17.13 -11.07 -4.60
CA GLU A 333 17.08 -10.51 -5.96
C GLU A 333 15.83 -9.67 -6.15
N ALA A 334 14.67 -10.17 -5.72
CA ALA A 334 13.40 -9.46 -5.79
C ALA A 334 13.47 -8.09 -5.07
N TYR A 335 14.04 -8.03 -3.88
CA TYR A 335 14.22 -6.77 -3.13
C TYR A 335 15.25 -5.84 -3.77
N ARG A 336 16.34 -6.38 -4.35
CA ARG A 336 17.29 -5.57 -5.12
C ARG A 336 16.62 -4.92 -6.35
N LEU A 337 15.75 -5.64 -7.03
CA LEU A 337 15.00 -5.15 -8.18
C LEU A 337 14.05 -4.00 -7.77
N VAL A 338 13.29 -4.17 -6.67
CA VAL A 338 12.41 -3.10 -6.15
C VAL A 338 13.22 -1.88 -5.72
N LYS A 339 14.37 -2.08 -5.07
CA LYS A 339 15.27 -0.98 -4.65
C LYS A 339 15.83 -0.21 -5.84
N ALA A 340 16.13 -0.89 -6.94
CA ALA A 340 16.62 -0.24 -8.17
C ALA A 340 15.57 0.69 -8.81
N GLY A 341 14.28 0.40 -8.63
CA GLY A 341 13.17 1.30 -8.96
C GLY A 341 13.05 1.69 -10.43
N LYS A 342 13.58 0.88 -11.36
CA LYS A 342 13.56 1.17 -12.82
C LYS A 342 12.29 0.61 -13.47
N ASP A 343 12.32 -0.68 -13.82
CA ASP A 343 11.29 -1.32 -14.65
C ASP A 343 10.24 -2.07 -13.80
N ALA A 344 10.53 -2.28 -12.51
CA ALA A 344 9.63 -2.94 -11.60
C ALA A 344 8.53 -1.99 -11.10
N LEU A 345 7.28 -2.42 -11.19
CA LEU A 345 6.14 -1.81 -10.50
C LEU A 345 5.76 -2.66 -9.30
N LYS A 346 4.94 -3.71 -9.49
CA LYS A 346 4.63 -4.66 -8.42
C LYS A 346 5.44 -5.92 -8.61
N VAL A 347 6.17 -6.29 -7.56
CA VAL A 347 6.91 -7.54 -7.45
C VAL A 347 6.24 -8.42 -6.42
N ILE A 348 5.97 -9.67 -6.77
CA ILE A 348 5.29 -10.64 -5.90
C ILE A 348 6.23 -11.80 -5.62
N VAL A 349 6.22 -12.27 -4.40
CA VAL A 349 6.92 -13.47 -3.94
C VAL A 349 5.89 -14.54 -3.61
N TYR A 350 6.16 -15.76 -4.04
CA TYR A 350 5.39 -16.98 -3.73
C TYR A 350 6.20 -17.83 -2.76
N PRO A 351 5.98 -17.74 -1.44
CA PRO A 351 6.84 -18.41 -0.46
C PRO A 351 6.83 -19.93 -0.54
N GLY A 352 5.80 -20.52 -1.14
CA GLY A 352 5.70 -21.95 -1.38
C GLY A 352 6.47 -22.45 -2.63
N ARG A 353 7.03 -21.52 -3.44
CA ARG A 353 7.84 -21.88 -4.61
C ARG A 353 9.33 -21.71 -4.27
N SER A 354 10.10 -22.70 -4.69
CA SER A 354 11.57 -22.64 -4.65
C SER A 354 12.11 -21.76 -5.78
#